data_176d9db5fa394340c2c6b3af87b09eb1
#
_entry.id   176d9db5fa394340c2c6b3af87b09eb1
#
_cell.length_a   1.000
_cell.length_b   1.000
_cell.length_c   1.000
_cell.angle_alpha   90.00
_cell.angle_beta   90.00
_cell.angle_gamma   90.00
#
_symmetry.space_group_name_H-M   'P 1'
#
loop_
_entity.id
_entity.type
_entity.pdbx_description
1 polymer ?
#
loop_
_entity_poly.entity_id
_entity_poly.type
_entity_poly.pdbx_seq_one_letter_code
_entity_poly.pdbx_strand_id
1 'polypeptide(L)'
;MKLKLIGFQEYLNTLERVYNSYLSYADGQTLIEASERRWTRSTPVVYDKGMLAAFVYDVFVRHETRGRSSLADIYLSLFARYVDEPASANDVIIKLLTSSPATESFSTTYIESRNRIQLEKVLSPFGFDINTEGSSSHLTIRKQLDPEQKNLMRGLGYRY
;
A
#
# COMPACT_ATOMS: atom_id res chain seq x y z
N MET A 1 -16.54 -14.04 7.68
CA MET A 1 -17.23 -12.81 8.10
C MET A 1 -16.24 -11.66 7.97
N LYS A 2 -16.38 -10.75 6.96
CA LYS A 2 -15.50 -9.58 6.84
C LYS A 2 -15.93 -8.58 7.93
N LEU A 3 -15.07 -8.33 8.88
CA LEU A 3 -15.26 -7.27 9.87
C LEU A 3 -15.24 -5.91 9.13
N LYS A 4 -16.41 -5.28 9.03
CA LYS A 4 -16.54 -3.91 8.50
C LYS A 4 -16.26 -2.94 9.63
N LEU A 5 -14.98 -2.73 9.93
CA LEU A 5 -14.56 -1.84 11.01
C LEU A 5 -14.68 -0.37 10.62
N ILE A 6 -14.41 -0.06 9.34
CA ILE A 6 -14.51 1.30 8.78
C ILE A 6 -15.16 1.26 7.40
N GLY A 7 -15.79 2.36 6.99
CA GLY A 7 -16.30 2.55 5.63
C GLY A 7 -15.18 2.82 4.63
N PHE A 8 -15.43 2.56 3.34
CA PHE A 8 -14.44 2.79 2.30
C PHE A 8 -14.00 4.27 2.24
N GLN A 9 -14.94 5.22 2.36
CA GLN A 9 -14.63 6.65 2.36
C GLN A 9 -13.77 7.05 3.57
N GLU A 10 -14.04 6.49 4.74
CA GLU A 10 -13.24 6.74 5.93
C GLU A 10 -11.81 6.19 5.77
N TYR A 11 -11.68 5.05 5.09
CA TYR A 11 -10.39 4.51 4.73
C TYR A 11 -9.62 5.42 3.76
N LEU A 12 -10.28 5.93 2.71
CA LEU A 12 -9.67 6.90 1.79
C LEU A 12 -9.23 8.18 2.50
N ASN A 13 -10.08 8.72 3.37
CA ASN A 13 -9.73 9.91 4.17
C ASN A 13 -8.52 9.66 5.08
N THR A 14 -8.37 8.43 5.55
CA THR A 14 -7.20 8.04 6.35
C THR A 14 -5.95 7.97 5.49
N LEU A 15 -6.02 7.36 4.30
CA LEU A 15 -4.91 7.33 3.35
C LEU A 15 -4.49 8.74 2.90
N GLU A 16 -5.45 9.62 2.65
CA GLU A 16 -5.21 11.04 2.33
C GLU A 16 -4.41 11.74 3.43
N ARG A 17 -4.82 11.59 4.68
CA ARG A 17 -4.09 12.16 5.83
C ARG A 17 -2.69 11.61 5.95
N VAL A 18 -2.53 10.30 5.78
CA VAL A 18 -1.23 9.63 5.80
C VAL A 18 -0.35 10.12 4.66
N TYR A 19 -0.90 10.28 3.45
CA TYR A 19 -0.15 10.77 2.31
C TYR A 19 0.31 12.22 2.51
N ASN A 20 -0.56 13.10 3.00
CA ASN A 20 -0.20 14.47 3.32
C ASN A 20 0.84 14.57 4.45
N SER A 21 0.73 13.73 5.48
CA SER A 21 1.75 13.58 6.52
C SER A 21 3.09 13.16 5.90
N TYR A 22 3.08 12.13 5.06
CA TYR A 22 4.25 11.61 4.37
C TYR A 22 4.93 12.66 3.48
N LEU A 23 4.16 13.48 2.77
CA LEU A 23 4.69 14.56 1.94
C LEU A 23 5.33 15.70 2.75
N SER A 24 4.96 15.88 4.02
CA SER A 24 5.40 16.99 4.86
C SER A 24 6.83 16.82 5.39
N TYR A 25 7.41 15.65 5.34
CA TYR A 25 8.77 15.40 5.81
C TYR A 25 9.69 14.86 4.70
N ALA A 26 10.99 15.09 4.85
CA ALA A 26 11.97 14.57 3.91
C ALA A 26 12.09 13.05 4.09
N ASP A 27 11.75 12.30 3.04
CA ASP A 27 11.95 10.86 2.97
C ASP A 27 13.30 10.58 2.30
N GLY A 28 14.31 10.29 3.09
CA GLY A 28 15.64 9.91 2.61
C GLY A 28 16.01 8.51 3.06
N GLN A 29 15.04 7.71 3.54
CA GLN A 29 15.25 6.38 4.09
C GLN A 29 14.44 5.33 3.32
N THR A 30 15.02 4.12 3.23
CA THR A 30 14.25 2.94 2.84
C THR A 30 13.32 2.52 3.99
N LEU A 31 12.31 1.71 3.71
CA LEU A 31 11.48 1.13 4.78
C LEU A 31 12.29 0.20 5.71
N ILE A 32 13.30 -0.48 5.17
CA ILE A 32 14.20 -1.34 5.95
C ILE A 32 14.98 -0.49 6.95
N GLU A 33 15.72 0.53 6.49
CA GLU A 33 16.47 1.45 7.35
C GLU A 33 15.59 2.12 8.41
N ALA A 34 14.37 2.52 8.00
CA ALA A 34 13.43 3.14 8.92
C ALA A 34 12.92 2.15 9.98
N SER A 35 12.69 0.88 9.62
CA SER A 35 12.22 -0.15 10.56
C SER A 35 13.26 -0.49 11.63
N GLU A 36 14.55 -0.49 11.27
CA GLU A 36 15.66 -0.68 12.22
C GLU A 36 15.74 0.45 13.26
N ARG A 37 15.32 1.65 12.86
CA ARG A 37 15.33 2.87 13.68
C ARG A 37 13.95 3.31 14.16
N ARG A 38 12.95 2.42 14.16
CA ARG A 38 11.52 2.74 14.42
C ARG A 38 11.27 3.40 15.77
N TRP A 39 12.10 3.14 16.77
CA TRP A 39 11.95 3.71 18.10
C TRP A 39 12.61 5.09 18.27
N THR A 40 13.10 5.69 17.20
CA THR A 40 13.76 6.98 17.17
C THR A 40 13.00 7.95 16.24
N ARG A 41 13.74 8.68 15.42
CA ARG A 41 13.19 9.70 14.49
C ARG A 41 12.52 9.11 13.23
N SER A 42 12.66 7.82 12.98
CA SER A 42 12.12 7.15 11.78
C SER A 42 10.69 6.64 11.94
N THR A 43 10.07 6.82 13.10
CA THR A 43 8.70 6.36 13.39
C THR A 43 7.69 6.82 12.33
N PRO A 44 7.60 8.11 11.92
CA PRO A 44 6.66 8.53 10.89
C PRO A 44 6.88 7.82 9.56
N VAL A 45 8.15 7.65 9.12
CA VAL A 45 8.48 6.97 7.86
C VAL A 45 7.99 5.53 7.87
N VAL A 46 8.24 4.78 8.95
CA VAL A 46 7.79 3.38 9.06
C VAL A 46 6.29 3.26 8.90
N TYR A 47 5.52 4.10 9.60
CA TYR A 47 4.06 4.00 9.57
C TYR A 47 3.47 4.57 8.28
N ASP A 48 3.84 5.78 7.89
CA ASP A 48 3.22 6.44 6.76
C ASP A 48 3.65 5.80 5.43
N LYS A 49 4.95 5.67 5.17
CA LYS A 49 5.46 5.01 3.95
C LYS A 49 5.05 3.54 3.91
N GLY A 50 5.09 2.84 5.06
CA GLY A 50 4.67 1.45 5.17
C GLY A 50 3.20 1.27 4.84
N MET A 51 2.30 2.12 5.33
CA MET A 51 0.88 2.08 5.03
C MET A 51 0.61 2.37 3.55
N LEU A 52 1.28 3.36 2.97
CA LEU A 52 1.15 3.69 1.55
C LEU A 52 1.66 2.54 0.67
N ALA A 53 2.82 1.97 0.98
CA ALA A 53 3.36 0.82 0.26
C ALA A 53 2.41 -0.39 0.35
N ALA A 54 1.87 -0.68 1.54
CA ALA A 54 0.91 -1.76 1.73
C ALA A 54 -0.37 -1.56 0.90
N PHE A 55 -0.88 -0.33 0.84
CA PHE A 55 -2.04 -0.01 0.00
C PHE A 55 -1.76 -0.17 -1.49
N VAL A 56 -0.63 0.37 -1.97
CA VAL A 56 -0.20 0.22 -3.37
C VAL A 56 -0.06 -1.27 -3.73
N TYR A 57 0.53 -2.06 -2.84
CA TYR A 57 0.65 -3.50 -3.04
C TYR A 57 -0.71 -4.20 -3.15
N ASP A 58 -1.65 -3.89 -2.25
CA ASP A 58 -2.99 -4.50 -2.27
C ASP A 58 -3.74 -4.16 -3.57
N VAL A 59 -3.60 -2.91 -4.06
CA VAL A 59 -4.14 -2.49 -5.36
C VAL A 59 -3.54 -3.30 -6.51
N PHE A 60 -2.21 -3.46 -6.54
CA PHE A 60 -1.52 -4.24 -7.58
C PHE A 60 -1.94 -5.69 -7.60
N VAL A 61 -1.89 -6.36 -6.45
CA VAL A 61 -2.26 -7.78 -6.34
C VAL A 61 -3.72 -8.02 -6.71
N ARG A 62 -4.63 -7.16 -6.26
CA ARG A 62 -6.04 -7.26 -6.64
C ARG A 62 -6.27 -7.05 -8.12
N HIS A 63 -5.59 -6.09 -8.74
CA HIS A 63 -5.69 -5.85 -10.17
C HIS A 63 -5.20 -7.07 -10.96
N GLU A 64 -3.97 -7.52 -10.73
CA GLU A 64 -3.35 -8.65 -11.44
C GLU A 64 -4.11 -9.95 -11.26
N THR A 65 -4.61 -10.21 -10.07
CA THR A 65 -5.37 -11.43 -9.76
C THR A 65 -6.86 -11.32 -10.06
N ARG A 66 -7.33 -10.18 -10.59
CA ARG A 66 -8.74 -9.87 -10.78
C ARG A 66 -9.57 -10.06 -9.50
N GLY A 67 -9.01 -9.62 -8.38
CA GLY A 67 -9.62 -9.69 -7.06
C GLY A 67 -9.56 -11.05 -6.37
N ARG A 68 -8.85 -12.05 -6.93
CA ARG A 68 -8.70 -13.38 -6.30
C ARG A 68 -7.74 -13.41 -5.12
N SER A 69 -6.81 -12.46 -5.04
CA SER A 69 -5.85 -12.32 -3.95
C SER A 69 -5.79 -10.88 -3.47
N SER A 70 -5.31 -10.70 -2.26
CA SER A 70 -5.16 -9.41 -1.58
C SER A 70 -3.93 -9.45 -0.67
N LEU A 71 -3.53 -8.31 -0.13
CA LEU A 71 -2.50 -8.25 0.90
C LEU A 71 -2.86 -9.10 2.13
N ALA A 72 -4.15 -9.21 2.47
CA ALA A 72 -4.60 -10.05 3.59
C ALA A 72 -4.26 -11.54 3.37
N ASP A 73 -4.34 -12.03 2.14
CA ASP A 73 -3.99 -13.42 1.83
C ASP A 73 -2.49 -13.67 1.97
N ILE A 74 -1.66 -12.65 1.67
CA ILE A 74 -0.21 -12.70 1.91
C ILE A 74 0.08 -12.80 3.41
N TYR A 75 -0.59 -11.99 4.25
CA TYR A 75 -0.45 -12.08 5.71
C TYR A 75 -0.90 -13.44 6.25
N LEU A 76 -2.02 -13.99 5.76
CA LEU A 76 -2.46 -15.34 6.17
C LEU A 76 -1.43 -16.40 5.79
N SER A 77 -0.83 -16.28 4.60
CA SER A 77 0.25 -17.17 4.16
C SER A 77 1.51 -17.03 5.01
N LEU A 78 1.85 -15.81 5.43
CA LEU A 78 2.96 -15.53 6.33
C LEU A 78 2.75 -16.26 7.67
N PHE A 79 1.60 -16.05 8.31
CA PHE A 79 1.30 -16.70 9.58
C PHE A 79 1.25 -18.23 9.48
N ALA A 80 0.67 -18.78 8.39
CA ALA A 80 0.56 -20.23 8.23
C ALA A 80 1.90 -20.93 7.99
N ARG A 81 2.89 -20.24 7.36
CA ARG A 81 4.14 -20.88 6.95
C ARG A 81 5.34 -20.59 7.85
N TYR A 82 5.31 -19.49 8.60
CA TYR A 82 6.52 -18.95 9.23
C TYR A 82 6.39 -18.70 10.73
N VAL A 83 5.34 -19.22 11.38
CA VAL A 83 5.14 -19.09 12.83
C VAL A 83 6.32 -19.67 13.62
N ASP A 84 6.94 -20.73 13.10
CA ASP A 84 8.00 -21.48 13.80
C ASP A 84 9.39 -21.35 13.14
N GLU A 85 9.54 -20.49 12.10
CA GLU A 85 10.83 -20.36 11.42
C GLU A 85 11.70 -19.22 11.99
N PRO A 86 13.00 -19.46 12.27
CA PRO A 86 13.93 -18.46 12.78
C PRO A 86 14.40 -17.44 11.72
N ALA A 87 13.79 -17.42 10.54
CA ALA A 87 14.17 -16.50 9.47
C ALA A 87 13.90 -15.03 9.85
N SER A 88 14.69 -14.12 9.30
CA SER A 88 14.43 -12.69 9.43
C SER A 88 13.02 -12.35 8.91
N ALA A 89 12.22 -11.71 9.73
CA ALA A 89 10.87 -11.31 9.34
C ALA A 89 10.86 -10.45 8.07
N ASN A 90 11.87 -9.60 7.87
CA ASN A 90 11.99 -8.78 6.67
C ASN A 90 12.22 -9.63 5.42
N ASP A 91 13.13 -10.61 5.46
CA ASP A 91 13.43 -11.46 4.30
C ASP A 91 12.22 -12.29 3.88
N VAL A 92 11.48 -12.81 4.87
CA VAL A 92 10.26 -13.58 4.62
C VAL A 92 9.17 -12.71 3.99
N ILE A 93 8.96 -11.51 4.51
CA ILE A 93 7.97 -10.56 3.96
C ILE A 93 8.36 -10.17 2.54
N ILE A 94 9.62 -9.79 2.29
CA ILE A 94 10.11 -9.43 0.96
C ILE A 94 9.87 -10.58 -0.03
N LYS A 95 10.26 -11.81 0.33
CA LYS A 95 10.06 -12.98 -0.50
C LYS A 95 8.60 -13.24 -0.85
N LEU A 96 7.68 -13.04 0.11
CA LEU A 96 6.26 -13.18 -0.15
C LEU A 96 5.71 -12.07 -1.04
N LEU A 97 6.11 -10.82 -0.81
CA LEU A 97 5.68 -9.67 -1.60
C LEU A 97 6.18 -9.74 -3.05
N THR A 98 7.34 -10.34 -3.31
CA THR A 98 7.93 -10.47 -4.65
C THR A 98 7.69 -11.85 -5.29
N SER A 99 6.77 -12.65 -4.78
CA SER A 99 6.54 -14.03 -5.22
C SER A 99 5.85 -14.16 -6.58
N SER A 100 5.33 -13.08 -7.15
CA SER A 100 4.71 -13.08 -8.48
C SER A 100 5.46 -12.15 -9.44
N PRO A 101 5.46 -12.43 -10.77
CA PRO A 101 6.07 -11.55 -11.77
C PRO A 101 5.56 -10.10 -11.71
N ALA A 102 4.28 -9.92 -11.42
CA ALA A 102 3.64 -8.60 -11.31
C ALA A 102 4.15 -7.77 -10.10
N THR A 103 4.66 -8.42 -9.07
CA THR A 103 5.17 -7.78 -7.86
C THR A 103 6.68 -7.94 -7.67
N GLU A 104 7.38 -8.53 -8.65
CA GLU A 104 8.83 -8.80 -8.56
C GLU A 104 9.66 -7.55 -8.23
N SER A 105 9.35 -6.43 -8.88
CA SER A 105 10.04 -5.16 -8.66
C SER A 105 9.50 -4.34 -7.47
N PHE A 106 8.47 -4.86 -6.76
CA PHE A 106 7.81 -4.09 -5.71
C PHE A 106 8.77 -3.74 -4.56
N SER A 107 9.57 -4.70 -4.13
CA SER A 107 10.52 -4.49 -3.04
C SER A 107 11.54 -3.40 -3.39
N THR A 108 12.19 -3.52 -4.55
CA THR A 108 13.19 -2.55 -5.00
C THR A 108 12.61 -1.17 -5.24
N THR A 109 11.34 -1.08 -5.65
CA THR A 109 10.68 0.19 -5.96
C THR A 109 10.18 0.91 -4.71
N TYR A 110 9.60 0.20 -3.74
CA TYR A 110 8.85 0.81 -2.63
C TYR A 110 9.43 0.53 -1.24
N ILE A 111 10.11 -0.60 -1.05
CA ILE A 111 10.65 -1.01 0.25
C ILE A 111 12.13 -0.62 0.38
N GLU A 112 12.93 -0.96 -0.61
CA GLU A 112 14.38 -0.73 -0.64
C GLU A 112 14.76 0.62 -1.25
N SER A 113 13.83 1.27 -1.93
CA SER A 113 14.05 2.59 -2.52
C SER A 113 13.93 3.71 -1.49
N ARG A 114 14.82 4.70 -1.63
CA ARG A 114 14.73 5.99 -0.92
C ARG A 114 13.84 7.00 -1.63
N ASN A 115 13.29 6.62 -2.79
CA ASN A 115 12.40 7.49 -3.56
C ASN A 115 11.05 7.65 -2.86
N ARG A 116 10.44 8.80 -3.07
CA ARG A 116 9.07 9.05 -2.60
C ARG A 116 8.06 8.25 -3.39
N ILE A 117 7.06 7.71 -2.69
CA ILE A 117 5.88 7.13 -3.31
C ILE A 117 5.05 8.29 -3.86
N GLN A 118 4.87 8.34 -5.18
CA GLN A 118 4.05 9.33 -5.88
C GLN A 118 2.71 8.69 -6.20
N LEU A 119 1.75 8.78 -5.26
CA LEU A 119 0.47 8.09 -5.38
C LEU A 119 -0.27 8.47 -6.66
N GLU A 120 -0.18 9.73 -7.12
CA GLU A 120 -0.83 10.19 -8.35
C GLU A 120 -0.37 9.40 -9.58
N LYS A 121 0.91 9.06 -9.67
CA LYS A 121 1.46 8.27 -10.78
C LYS A 121 1.09 6.79 -10.65
N VAL A 122 1.13 6.30 -9.42
CA VAL A 122 0.99 4.87 -9.14
C VAL A 122 -0.47 4.44 -9.20
N LEU A 123 -1.40 5.26 -8.69
CA LEU A 123 -2.79 4.88 -8.53
C LEU A 123 -3.72 5.35 -9.66
N SER A 124 -3.29 6.32 -10.48
CA SER A 124 -4.11 6.83 -11.59
C SER A 124 -4.55 5.73 -12.59
N PRO A 125 -3.72 4.74 -12.96
CA PRO A 125 -4.15 3.65 -13.83
C PRO A 125 -5.30 2.82 -13.24
N PHE A 126 -5.42 2.81 -11.92
CA PHE A 126 -6.39 1.99 -11.18
C PHE A 126 -7.70 2.71 -10.84
N GLY A 127 -7.91 3.93 -11.35
CA GLY A 127 -9.15 4.67 -11.19
C GLY A 127 -9.20 5.59 -9.96
N PHE A 128 -8.03 5.90 -9.38
CA PHE A 128 -7.90 6.95 -8.37
C PHE A 128 -7.47 8.26 -9.02
N ASP A 129 -7.99 9.36 -8.52
CA ASP A 129 -7.52 10.71 -8.84
C ASP A 129 -6.94 11.36 -7.58
N ILE A 130 -5.73 11.88 -7.70
CA ILE A 130 -5.07 12.64 -6.64
C ILE A 130 -4.87 14.07 -7.15
N ASN A 131 -5.57 15.01 -6.52
CA ASN A 131 -5.51 16.43 -6.86
C ASN A 131 -4.77 17.17 -5.76
N THR A 132 -3.74 17.91 -6.12
CA THR A 132 -2.96 18.72 -5.19
C THR A 132 -3.44 20.18 -5.25
N GLU A 133 -3.92 20.69 -4.12
CA GLU A 133 -4.31 22.09 -3.94
C GLU A 133 -3.41 22.72 -2.87
N GLY A 134 -2.52 23.60 -3.31
CA GLY A 134 -1.50 24.19 -2.43
C GLY A 134 -0.53 23.13 -1.89
N SER A 135 -0.54 22.92 -0.58
CA SER A 135 0.30 21.92 0.11
C SER A 135 -0.46 20.62 0.46
N SER A 136 -1.73 20.51 0.08
CA SER A 136 -2.57 19.36 0.41
C SER A 136 -2.94 18.57 -0.84
N SER A 137 -2.91 17.26 -0.75
CA SER A 137 -3.34 16.33 -1.79
C SER A 137 -4.65 15.68 -1.36
N HIS A 138 -5.62 15.62 -2.28
CA HIS A 138 -6.92 15.01 -2.09
C HIS A 138 -7.04 13.73 -2.91
N LEU A 139 -7.37 12.64 -2.25
CA LEU A 139 -7.51 11.31 -2.85
C LEU A 139 -8.99 10.99 -3.10
N THR A 140 -9.36 10.82 -4.35
CA THR A 140 -10.74 10.53 -4.76
C THR A 140 -10.81 9.37 -5.74
N ILE A 141 -12.01 8.83 -5.95
CA ILE A 141 -12.29 7.85 -7.00
C ILE A 141 -12.72 8.61 -8.26
N ARG A 142 -12.16 8.21 -9.39
CA ARG A 142 -12.55 8.76 -10.71
C ARG A 142 -14.03 8.55 -10.96
N LYS A 143 -14.71 9.58 -11.50
CA LYS A 143 -16.15 9.52 -11.79
C LYS A 143 -16.53 8.48 -12.85
N GLN A 144 -15.65 8.30 -13.84
CA GLN A 144 -15.83 7.30 -14.89
C GLN A 144 -14.76 6.23 -14.78
N LEU A 145 -15.15 5.03 -14.45
CA LEU A 145 -14.30 3.86 -14.31
C LEU A 145 -14.61 2.85 -15.42
N ASP A 146 -13.58 2.23 -15.95
CA ASP A 146 -13.73 1.07 -16.81
C ASP A 146 -14.14 -0.19 -16.01
N PRO A 147 -14.48 -1.31 -16.68
CA PRO A 147 -14.92 -2.53 -16.00
C PRO A 147 -13.90 -3.12 -15.03
N GLU A 148 -12.59 -3.05 -15.34
CA GLU A 148 -11.53 -3.58 -14.49
C GLU A 148 -11.35 -2.73 -13.23
N GLN A 149 -11.34 -1.41 -13.39
CA GLN A 149 -11.32 -0.46 -12.28
C GLN A 149 -12.55 -0.61 -11.38
N LYS A 150 -13.75 -0.82 -11.96
CA LYS A 150 -14.96 -1.10 -11.16
C LYS A 150 -14.84 -2.37 -10.35
N ASN A 151 -14.26 -3.42 -10.91
CA ASN A 151 -14.03 -4.68 -10.20
C ASN A 151 -13.04 -4.50 -9.05
N LEU A 152 -11.94 -3.79 -9.31
CA LEU A 152 -10.95 -3.45 -8.31
C LEU A 152 -11.57 -2.66 -7.14
N MET A 153 -12.33 -1.60 -7.44
CA MET A 153 -12.98 -0.77 -6.43
C MET A 153 -13.95 -1.57 -5.56
N ARG A 154 -14.74 -2.48 -6.17
CA ARG A 154 -15.60 -3.41 -5.41
C ARG A 154 -14.79 -4.33 -4.50
N GLY A 155 -13.65 -4.82 -4.99
CA GLY A 155 -12.72 -5.64 -4.21
C GLY A 155 -12.14 -4.89 -3.01
N LEU A 156 -11.90 -3.60 -3.14
CA LEU A 156 -11.47 -2.70 -2.05
C LEU A 156 -12.60 -2.32 -1.09
N GLY A 157 -13.85 -2.59 -1.44
CA GLY A 157 -15.02 -2.30 -0.60
C GLY A 157 -15.85 -1.09 -1.01
N TYR A 158 -15.51 -0.45 -2.13
CA TYR A 158 -16.30 0.64 -2.69
C TYR A 158 -17.66 0.11 -3.19
N ARG A 159 -18.73 0.82 -2.85
CA ARG A 159 -20.08 0.52 -3.31
C ARG A 159 -20.58 1.72 -4.11
N TYR A 160 -21.00 1.44 -5.35
CA TYR A 160 -21.64 2.42 -6.24
C TYR A 160 -23.04 2.73 -5.76
#